data_64abdc3f79734d05d4b1f66a8b8e0dfb
#
_entry.id   64abdc3f79734d05d4b1f66a8b8e0dfb
#
_cell.length_a   1.000
_cell.length_b   1.000
_cell.length_c   1.000
_cell.angle_alpha   90.00
_cell.angle_beta   90.00
_cell.angle_gamma   90.00
#
_symmetry.space_group_name_H-M   'P 1'
#
loop_
_entity.id
_entity.type
_entity.pdbx_description
1 polymer ?
#
loop_
_entity_poly.entity_id
_entity_poly.type
_entity_poly.pdbx_seq_one_letter_code
_entity_poly.pdbx_strand_id
1 'polypeptide(L)'
;MANIIGFPNPVNETSARVVAGGVVAMGTATIAFDQPWILLPLTYGFAARVLTGPKLSPLGQLATKVVTPRLNIEHRFVPGPPKRLAQGVGLAMSATALALVATGRKRAGYRVLAGLIGAASLEAFFGFCVACRAFPFLMKAGLIPEDVCRECTDIWSRSTQSRTDEVEDADVA
;
A
#
# COMPACT_ATOMS: atom_id res chain seq x y z
N MET A 1 -5.11 19.00 -18.54
CA MET A 1 -4.30 19.11 -17.31
C MET A 1 -4.43 17.78 -16.57
N ALA A 2 -3.33 17.03 -16.45
CA ALA A 2 -3.38 15.75 -15.73
C ALA A 2 -3.69 16.02 -14.26
N ASN A 3 -4.80 15.48 -13.74
CA ASN A 3 -5.14 15.59 -12.32
C ASN A 3 -4.00 14.98 -11.49
N ILE A 4 -3.22 15.82 -10.83
CA ILE A 4 -2.12 15.43 -9.95
C ILE A 4 -2.69 14.81 -8.67
N ILE A 5 -3.86 15.31 -8.24
CA ILE A 5 -4.57 14.83 -7.06
C ILE A 5 -5.53 13.71 -7.49
N GLY A 6 -5.27 12.49 -7.04
CA GLY A 6 -6.12 11.33 -7.30
C GLY A 6 -5.33 10.03 -7.12
N PHE A 7 -5.93 9.10 -6.39
CA PHE A 7 -5.36 7.77 -6.21
C PHE A 7 -5.71 6.91 -7.43
N PRO A 8 -4.76 6.17 -8.02
CA PRO A 8 -5.04 5.31 -9.17
C PRO A 8 -6.02 4.18 -8.81
N ASN A 9 -6.93 3.89 -9.74
CA ASN A 9 -7.81 2.75 -9.66
C ASN A 9 -7.95 2.17 -11.09
N PRO A 10 -7.53 0.94 -11.34
CA PRO A 10 -6.91 -0.04 -10.45
C PRO A 10 -5.42 0.23 -10.11
N VAL A 11 -4.91 -0.46 -9.09
CA VAL A 11 -3.51 -0.39 -8.63
C VAL A 11 -2.79 -1.68 -8.98
N ASN A 12 -1.57 -1.58 -9.50
CA ASN A 12 -0.72 -2.75 -9.74
C ASN A 12 -0.20 -3.31 -8.39
N GLU A 13 -0.56 -4.55 -8.08
CA GLU A 13 -0.18 -5.24 -6.85
C GLU A 13 1.34 -5.42 -6.73
N THR A 14 2.02 -5.74 -7.83
CA THR A 14 3.48 -5.90 -7.85
C THR A 14 4.18 -4.62 -7.42
N SER A 15 3.75 -3.46 -7.95
CA SER A 15 4.29 -2.16 -7.54
C SER A 15 4.03 -1.88 -6.05
N ALA A 16 2.86 -2.25 -5.53
CA ALA A 16 2.52 -2.08 -4.12
C ALA A 16 3.43 -2.93 -3.21
N ARG A 17 3.72 -4.18 -3.60
CA ARG A 17 4.65 -5.07 -2.88
C ARG A 17 6.09 -4.54 -2.88
N VAL A 18 6.56 -3.99 -3.99
CA VAL A 18 7.90 -3.35 -4.06
C VAL A 18 7.97 -2.15 -3.13
N VAL A 19 6.92 -1.32 -3.11
CA VAL A 19 6.83 -0.19 -2.17
C VAL A 19 6.84 -0.67 -0.72
N ALA A 20 6.10 -1.73 -0.41
CA ALA A 20 6.09 -2.32 0.94
C ALA A 20 7.48 -2.83 1.33
N GLY A 21 8.21 -3.47 0.42
CA GLY A 21 9.62 -3.87 0.62
C GLY A 21 10.53 -2.68 0.92
N GLY A 22 10.35 -1.57 0.22
CA GLY A 22 11.08 -0.32 0.49
C GLY A 22 10.76 0.26 1.87
N VAL A 23 9.50 0.19 2.30
CA VAL A 23 9.07 0.60 3.67
C VAL A 23 9.75 -0.28 4.73
N VAL A 24 9.79 -1.60 4.51
CA VAL A 24 10.49 -2.54 5.40
C VAL A 24 11.97 -2.19 5.50
N ALA A 25 12.64 -1.96 4.37
CA ALA A 25 14.06 -1.61 4.35
C ALA A 25 14.34 -0.30 5.11
N MET A 26 13.56 0.77 4.84
CA MET A 26 13.71 2.07 5.53
C MET A 26 13.39 1.96 7.02
N GLY A 27 12.31 1.27 7.39
CA GLY A 27 11.91 1.09 8.78
C GLY A 27 12.94 0.28 9.57
N THR A 28 13.42 -0.81 9.01
CA THR A 28 14.48 -1.64 9.60
C THR A 28 15.78 -0.86 9.75
N ALA A 29 16.18 -0.10 8.73
CA ALA A 29 17.36 0.77 8.80
C ALA A 29 17.23 1.83 9.90
N THR A 30 16.04 2.41 10.08
CA THR A 30 15.76 3.37 11.17
C THR A 30 16.07 2.77 12.54
N ILE A 31 15.63 1.55 12.81
CA ILE A 31 15.81 0.88 14.10
C ILE A 31 17.23 0.33 14.23
N ALA A 32 17.75 -0.35 13.22
CA ALA A 32 19.04 -1.04 13.26
C ALA A 32 20.22 -0.08 13.38
N PHE A 33 20.17 1.04 12.65
CA PHE A 33 21.23 2.05 12.66
C PHE A 33 20.93 3.22 13.59
N ASP A 34 19.82 3.17 14.31
CA ASP A 34 19.36 4.22 15.22
C ASP A 34 19.28 5.62 14.59
N GLN A 35 18.79 5.66 13.33
CA GLN A 35 18.72 6.88 12.51
C GLN A 35 17.27 7.39 12.38
N PRO A 36 16.75 8.13 13.37
CA PRO A 36 15.35 8.55 13.39
C PRO A 36 14.97 9.52 12.27
N TRP A 37 15.93 10.21 11.65
CA TRP A 37 15.66 11.12 10.52
C TRP A 37 15.07 10.39 9.30
N ILE A 38 15.28 9.07 9.16
CA ILE A 38 14.71 8.27 8.08
C ILE A 38 13.16 8.22 8.17
N LEU A 39 12.58 8.47 9.35
CA LEU A 39 11.13 8.60 9.53
C LEU A 39 10.54 9.78 8.74
N LEU A 40 11.30 10.84 8.48
CA LEU A 40 10.84 11.98 7.69
C LEU A 40 10.50 11.59 6.24
N PRO A 41 11.44 11.04 5.43
CA PRO A 41 11.15 10.62 4.08
C PRO A 41 10.16 9.44 4.05
N LEU A 42 10.14 8.57 5.07
CA LEU A 42 9.16 7.49 5.19
C LEU A 42 7.73 8.04 5.32
N THR A 43 7.51 8.97 6.26
CA THR A 43 6.21 9.62 6.50
C THR A 43 5.78 10.44 5.29
N TYR A 44 6.69 11.23 4.71
CA TYR A 44 6.44 11.96 3.47
C TYR A 44 6.01 11.01 2.33
N GLY A 45 6.69 9.88 2.18
CA GLY A 45 6.36 8.88 1.17
C GLY A 45 4.94 8.35 1.31
N PHE A 46 4.47 8.09 2.53
CA PHE A 46 3.08 7.69 2.79
C PHE A 46 2.10 8.83 2.50
N ALA A 47 2.37 10.06 2.97
CA ALA A 47 1.53 11.22 2.70
C ALA A 47 1.36 11.46 1.19
N ALA A 48 2.47 11.46 0.45
CA ALA A 48 2.46 11.61 -1.00
C ALA A 48 1.60 10.53 -1.68
N ARG A 49 1.73 9.26 -1.25
CA ARG A 49 0.95 8.16 -1.83
C ARG A 49 -0.54 8.23 -1.51
N VAL A 50 -0.92 8.66 -0.32
CA VAL A 50 -2.35 8.86 0.04
C VAL A 50 -2.99 9.93 -0.83
N LEU A 51 -2.27 11.02 -1.13
CA LEU A 51 -2.78 12.18 -1.87
C LEU A 51 -2.76 11.97 -3.38
N THR A 52 -1.68 11.41 -3.92
CA THR A 52 -1.40 11.39 -5.37
C THR A 52 -1.10 10.01 -5.93
N GLY A 53 -1.21 8.96 -5.11
CA GLY A 53 -0.72 7.64 -5.48
C GLY A 53 0.81 7.63 -5.68
N PRO A 54 1.33 6.92 -6.69
CA PRO A 54 2.78 6.83 -6.90
C PRO A 54 3.43 8.10 -7.45
N LYS A 55 2.64 9.12 -7.88
CA LYS A 55 3.12 10.26 -8.67
C LYS A 55 4.14 11.14 -7.95
N LEU A 56 3.93 11.45 -6.67
CA LEU A 56 4.82 12.31 -5.87
C LEU A 56 5.70 11.54 -4.87
N SER A 57 5.49 10.24 -4.71
CA SER A 57 6.34 9.41 -3.84
C SER A 57 7.56 8.92 -4.61
N PRO A 58 8.81 9.26 -4.20
CA PRO A 58 10.02 8.77 -4.85
C PRO A 58 10.06 7.23 -4.89
N LEU A 59 9.72 6.59 -3.77
CA LEU A 59 9.62 5.14 -3.68
C LEU A 59 8.52 4.57 -4.58
N GLY A 60 7.37 5.26 -4.67
CA GLY A 60 6.28 4.89 -5.58
C GLY A 60 6.68 4.98 -7.03
N GLN A 61 7.39 6.04 -7.44
CA GLN A 61 7.90 6.19 -8.80
C GLN A 61 8.97 5.15 -9.14
N LEU A 62 9.89 4.90 -8.22
CA LEU A 62 10.91 3.86 -8.38
C LEU A 62 10.26 2.48 -8.59
N ALA A 63 9.28 2.14 -7.76
CA ALA A 63 8.54 0.89 -7.87
C ALA A 63 7.82 0.77 -9.22
N THR A 64 7.05 1.80 -9.64
CA THR A 64 6.19 1.72 -10.82
C THR A 64 6.95 1.91 -12.14
N LYS A 65 7.97 2.77 -12.18
CA LYS A 65 8.65 3.13 -13.42
C LYS A 65 9.94 2.35 -13.68
N VAL A 66 10.59 1.85 -12.61
CA VAL A 66 11.90 1.20 -12.73
C VAL A 66 11.83 -0.28 -12.39
N VAL A 67 11.30 -0.62 -11.21
CA VAL A 67 11.34 -2.00 -10.71
C VAL A 67 10.28 -2.86 -11.37
N THR A 68 9.01 -2.44 -11.35
CA THR A 68 7.91 -3.23 -11.91
C THR A 68 8.06 -3.57 -13.38
N PRO A 69 8.48 -2.64 -14.29
CA PRO A 69 8.69 -2.98 -15.70
C PRO A 69 9.85 -3.95 -15.97
N ARG A 70 10.82 -4.02 -15.02
CA ARG A 70 11.97 -4.94 -15.13
C ARG A 70 11.69 -6.33 -14.55
N LEU A 71 10.68 -6.42 -13.69
CA LEU A 71 10.18 -7.69 -13.20
C LEU A 71 9.25 -8.27 -14.27
N ASN A 72 9.71 -9.31 -14.96
CA ASN A 72 8.92 -10.05 -15.95
C ASN A 72 7.88 -10.93 -15.24
N ILE A 73 6.98 -10.32 -14.46
CA ILE A 73 5.96 -10.97 -13.63
C ILE A 73 4.60 -10.47 -14.12
N GLU A 74 3.64 -11.36 -14.15
CA GLU A 74 2.25 -11.07 -14.47
C GLU A 74 1.70 -9.93 -13.60
N HIS A 75 1.16 -8.90 -14.24
CA HIS A 75 0.69 -7.69 -13.58
C HIS A 75 -0.72 -7.90 -13.05
N ARG A 76 -0.84 -8.17 -11.76
CA ARG A 76 -2.13 -8.29 -11.09
C ARG A 76 -2.63 -6.92 -10.67
N PHE A 77 -3.84 -6.56 -11.10
CA PHE A 77 -4.49 -5.32 -10.73
C PHE A 77 -5.48 -5.55 -9.58
N VAL A 78 -5.50 -4.63 -8.63
CA VAL A 78 -6.35 -4.68 -7.43
C VAL A 78 -7.08 -3.34 -7.24
N PRO A 79 -8.27 -3.34 -6.58
CA PRO A 79 -9.02 -2.12 -6.32
C PRO A 79 -8.20 -1.07 -5.57
N GLY A 80 -8.32 0.20 -5.98
CA GLY A 80 -7.60 1.34 -5.41
C GLY A 80 -8.00 1.70 -3.98
N PRO A 81 -9.32 1.78 -3.63
CA PRO A 81 -9.77 2.27 -2.33
C PRO A 81 -9.18 1.51 -1.12
N PRO A 82 -9.15 0.14 -1.07
CA PRO A 82 -8.50 -0.58 0.02
C PRO A 82 -7.00 -0.28 0.14
N LYS A 83 -6.32 -0.11 -0.99
CA LYS A 83 -4.88 0.24 -1.01
C LYS A 83 -4.63 1.65 -0.50
N ARG A 84 -5.53 2.59 -0.82
CA ARG A 84 -5.48 3.95 -0.26
C ARG A 84 -5.65 3.95 1.26
N LEU A 85 -6.59 3.15 1.80
CA LEU A 85 -6.73 2.94 3.23
C LEU A 85 -5.45 2.41 3.86
N ALA A 86 -4.82 1.40 3.25
CA ALA A 86 -3.55 0.85 3.72
C ALA A 86 -2.45 1.91 3.80
N GLN A 87 -2.34 2.77 2.80
CA GLN A 87 -1.40 3.91 2.80
C GLN A 87 -1.74 4.93 3.90
N GLY A 88 -3.04 5.17 4.17
CA GLY A 88 -3.51 6.04 5.25
C GLY A 88 -3.12 5.51 6.63
N VAL A 89 -3.29 4.21 6.87
CA VAL A 89 -2.84 3.55 8.10
C VAL A 89 -1.32 3.66 8.24
N GLY A 90 -0.56 3.42 7.16
CA GLY A 90 0.90 3.59 7.14
C GLY A 90 1.33 5.01 7.47
N LEU A 91 0.61 6.02 6.94
CA LEU A 91 0.83 7.43 7.27
C LEU A 91 0.58 7.70 8.76
N ALA A 92 -0.54 7.24 9.31
CA ALA A 92 -0.88 7.44 10.72
C ALA A 92 0.18 6.80 11.63
N MET A 93 0.60 5.58 11.35
CA MET A 93 1.63 4.89 12.15
C MET A 93 3.00 5.56 12.04
N SER A 94 3.44 5.92 10.83
CA SER A 94 4.74 6.58 10.63
C SER A 94 4.77 7.99 11.25
N ALA A 95 3.70 8.76 11.12
CA ALA A 95 3.57 10.08 11.75
C ALA A 95 3.56 9.98 13.28
N THR A 96 2.84 8.99 13.84
CA THR A 96 2.85 8.71 15.29
C THR A 96 4.24 8.32 15.77
N ALA A 97 4.94 7.45 15.05
CA ALA A 97 6.31 7.07 15.38
C ALA A 97 7.25 8.29 15.36
N LEU A 98 7.15 9.14 14.34
CA LEU A 98 7.92 10.37 14.22
C LEU A 98 7.64 11.33 15.37
N ALA A 99 6.36 11.57 15.72
CA ALA A 99 5.97 12.43 16.84
C ALA A 99 6.48 11.90 18.19
N LEU A 100 6.40 10.59 18.43
CA LEU A 100 6.90 9.97 19.65
C LEU A 100 8.42 10.11 19.76
N VAL A 101 9.15 9.95 18.67
CA VAL A 101 10.60 10.15 18.65
C VAL A 101 10.95 11.62 18.88
N ALA A 102 10.25 12.54 18.23
CA ALA A 102 10.46 14.00 18.40
C ALA A 102 10.19 14.47 19.83
N THR A 103 9.24 13.84 20.54
CA THR A 103 8.92 14.12 21.95
C THR A 103 9.81 13.35 22.96
N GLY A 104 10.90 12.72 22.50
CA GLY A 104 11.85 12.00 23.35
C GLY A 104 11.41 10.58 23.74
N ARG A 105 10.24 10.13 23.30
CA ARG A 105 9.71 8.77 23.55
C ARG A 105 10.18 7.76 22.50
N LYS A 106 11.49 7.72 22.24
CA LYS A 106 12.10 6.92 21.17
C LYS A 106 11.70 5.45 21.18
N ARG A 107 11.70 4.80 22.36
CA ARG A 107 11.30 3.38 22.49
C ARG A 107 9.86 3.13 22.06
N ALA A 108 8.94 4.04 22.41
CA ALA A 108 7.54 3.94 22.00
C ALA A 108 7.40 4.15 20.48
N GLY A 109 8.09 5.14 19.91
CA GLY A 109 8.12 5.37 18.46
C GLY A 109 8.64 4.16 17.69
N TYR A 110 9.70 3.52 18.16
CA TYR A 110 10.25 2.32 17.51
C TYR A 110 9.36 1.09 17.64
N ARG A 111 8.55 0.97 18.70
CA ARG A 111 7.53 -0.10 18.79
C ARG A 111 6.41 0.09 17.75
N VAL A 112 5.94 1.33 17.57
CA VAL A 112 4.96 1.65 16.51
C VAL A 112 5.54 1.36 15.13
N LEU A 113 6.79 1.77 14.89
CA LEU A 113 7.49 1.50 13.65
C LEU A 113 7.68 -0.01 13.41
N ALA A 114 7.99 -0.79 14.43
CA ALA A 114 8.09 -2.25 14.32
C ALA A 114 6.75 -2.90 13.91
N GLY A 115 5.63 -2.40 14.43
CA GLY A 115 4.29 -2.80 13.97
C GLY A 115 4.05 -2.49 12.49
N LEU A 116 4.46 -1.31 12.03
CA LEU A 116 4.39 -0.92 10.62
C LEU A 116 5.27 -1.83 9.75
N ILE A 117 6.50 -2.13 10.18
CA ILE A 117 7.41 -3.05 9.48
C ILE A 117 6.77 -4.43 9.37
N GLY A 118 6.17 -4.95 10.44
CA GLY A 118 5.49 -6.24 10.43
C GLY A 118 4.35 -6.28 9.40
N ALA A 119 3.47 -5.29 9.40
CA ALA A 119 2.38 -5.19 8.42
C ALA A 119 2.90 -5.05 6.98
N ALA A 120 3.92 -4.23 6.76
CA ALA A 120 4.56 -4.05 5.45
C ALA A 120 5.27 -5.32 4.97
N SER A 121 5.86 -6.10 5.89
CA SER A 121 6.50 -7.38 5.56
C SER A 121 5.49 -8.41 5.08
N LEU A 122 4.31 -8.50 5.72
CA LEU A 122 3.23 -9.37 5.25
C LEU A 122 2.79 -9.02 3.83
N GLU A 123 2.70 -7.74 3.51
CA GLU A 123 2.35 -7.30 2.16
C GLU A 123 3.49 -7.58 1.16
N ALA A 124 4.74 -7.29 1.51
CA ALA A 124 5.88 -7.45 0.63
C ALA A 124 6.14 -8.92 0.25
N PHE A 125 6.15 -9.81 1.24
CA PHE A 125 6.52 -11.21 1.04
C PHE A 125 5.34 -12.09 0.64
N PHE A 126 4.19 -11.90 1.29
CA PHE A 126 3.01 -12.75 1.10
C PHE A 126 1.92 -12.12 0.23
N GLY A 127 2.05 -10.84 -0.13
CA GLY A 127 0.97 -10.09 -0.80
C GLY A 127 -0.26 -9.89 0.10
N PHE A 128 -0.12 -10.12 1.41
CA PHE A 128 -1.20 -10.03 2.37
C PHE A 128 -1.30 -8.62 2.94
N CYS A 129 -2.24 -7.84 2.40
CA CYS A 129 -2.52 -6.49 2.90
C CYS A 129 -3.58 -6.55 4.01
N VAL A 130 -3.16 -6.34 5.26
CA VAL A 130 -4.05 -6.35 6.44
C VAL A 130 -5.19 -5.35 6.30
N ALA A 131 -4.90 -4.11 5.90
CA ALA A 131 -5.90 -3.06 5.71
C ALA A 131 -6.89 -3.40 4.59
N CYS A 132 -6.42 -4.04 3.49
CA CYS A 132 -7.28 -4.47 2.42
C CYS A 132 -8.25 -5.58 2.86
N ARG A 133 -7.83 -6.45 3.78
CA ARG A 133 -8.70 -7.47 4.37
C ARG A 133 -9.68 -6.90 5.39
N ALA A 134 -9.28 -5.85 6.12
CA ALA A 134 -10.15 -5.16 7.06
C ALA A 134 -11.20 -4.29 6.34
N PHE A 135 -10.94 -3.84 5.11
CA PHE A 135 -11.80 -2.93 4.36
C PHE A 135 -13.26 -3.41 4.23
N PRO A 136 -13.57 -4.66 3.82
CA PRO A 136 -14.94 -5.17 3.75
C PRO A 136 -15.64 -5.19 5.12
N PHE A 137 -14.90 -5.41 6.21
CA PHE A 137 -15.48 -5.36 7.56
C PHE A 137 -15.83 -3.94 7.98
N LEU A 138 -15.02 -2.94 7.59
CA LEU A 138 -15.33 -1.53 7.83
C LEU A 138 -16.56 -1.07 7.02
N MET A 139 -16.76 -1.59 5.80
CA MET A 139 -17.96 -1.35 5.01
C MET A 139 -19.19 -1.96 5.67
N LYS A 140 -19.12 -3.23 6.12
CA LYS A 140 -20.21 -3.89 6.85
C LYS A 140 -20.55 -3.20 8.18
N ALA A 141 -19.56 -2.57 8.83
CA ALA A 141 -19.76 -1.78 10.05
C ALA A 141 -20.35 -0.38 9.79
N GLY A 142 -20.61 -0.01 8.52
CA GLY A 142 -21.15 1.31 8.15
C GLY A 142 -20.17 2.47 8.27
N LEU A 143 -18.87 2.18 8.53
CA LEU A 143 -17.84 3.21 8.65
C LEU A 143 -17.37 3.74 7.29
N ILE A 144 -17.54 2.96 6.23
CA ILE A 144 -17.21 3.30 4.84
C ILE A 144 -18.46 3.03 3.99
N PRO A 145 -18.96 4.03 3.22
CA PRO A 145 -20.08 3.83 2.31
C PRO A 145 -19.77 2.73 1.26
N GLU A 146 -20.75 1.92 0.93
CA GLU A 146 -20.61 0.82 -0.05
C GLU A 146 -20.25 1.33 -1.46
N ASP A 147 -20.66 2.54 -1.81
CA ASP A 147 -20.35 3.17 -3.10
C ASP A 147 -18.87 3.42 -3.34
N VAL A 148 -18.05 3.43 -2.27
CA VAL A 148 -16.59 3.69 -2.36
C VAL A 148 -15.86 2.57 -3.07
N CYS A 149 -16.35 1.33 -2.98
CA CYS A 149 -15.74 0.20 -3.66
C CYS A 149 -16.77 -0.91 -3.95
N ARG A 150 -17.48 -0.79 -5.07
CA ARG A 150 -18.43 -1.83 -5.54
C ARG A 150 -17.75 -3.18 -5.77
N GLU A 151 -16.52 -3.17 -6.29
CA GLU A 151 -15.71 -4.38 -6.51
C GLU A 151 -15.28 -5.08 -5.22
N CYS A 152 -15.36 -4.40 -4.06
CA CYS A 152 -15.00 -4.98 -2.77
C CYS A 152 -16.17 -5.68 -2.07
N THR A 153 -17.40 -5.33 -2.43
CA THR A 153 -18.63 -5.94 -1.89
C THR A 153 -18.97 -7.24 -2.59
N ASP A 154 -18.58 -7.38 -3.85
CA ASP A 154 -18.92 -8.54 -4.66
C ASP A 154 -17.73 -9.51 -4.78
N ILE A 155 -17.64 -10.42 -3.80
CA ILE A 155 -16.60 -11.47 -3.77
C ILE A 155 -16.79 -12.49 -4.88
N TRP A 156 -18.02 -12.59 -5.42
CA TRP A 156 -18.38 -13.54 -6.47
C TRP A 156 -18.06 -13.04 -7.88
N SER A 157 -18.06 -11.73 -8.11
CA SER A 157 -17.68 -11.13 -9.40
C SER A 157 -16.22 -11.38 -9.77
N ARG A 158 -15.33 -11.50 -8.76
CA ARG A 158 -13.92 -11.84 -8.99
C ARG A 158 -13.71 -13.24 -9.58
N SER A 159 -14.52 -14.21 -9.16
CA SER A 159 -14.40 -15.59 -9.66
C SER A 159 -14.95 -15.74 -11.08
N THR A 160 -15.88 -14.85 -11.46
CA THR A 160 -16.47 -14.85 -12.79
C THR A 160 -15.57 -14.14 -13.81
N GLN A 161 -14.92 -13.05 -13.39
CA GLN A 161 -14.02 -12.27 -14.26
C GLN A 161 -12.75 -13.06 -14.63
N SER A 162 -12.14 -13.75 -13.65
CA SER A 162 -11.00 -14.65 -13.93
C SER A 162 -11.35 -15.77 -14.90
N ARG A 163 -12.60 -16.23 -14.89
CA ARG A 163 -13.06 -17.32 -15.76
C ARG A 163 -13.41 -16.83 -17.18
N THR A 164 -13.86 -15.58 -17.33
CA THR A 164 -14.11 -14.99 -18.65
C THR A 164 -12.81 -14.64 -19.37
N ASP A 165 -11.82 -14.15 -18.65
CA ASP A 165 -10.51 -13.84 -19.22
C ASP A 165 -9.78 -15.12 -19.70
N GLU A 166 -9.89 -16.24 -18.94
CA GLU A 166 -9.35 -17.55 -19.35
C GLU A 166 -10.07 -18.17 -20.57
N VAL A 167 -11.37 -17.88 -20.73
CA VAL A 167 -12.15 -18.41 -21.87
C VAL A 167 -11.90 -17.59 -23.13
N GLU A 168 -11.72 -16.28 -23.02
CA GLU A 168 -11.44 -15.39 -24.15
C GLU A 168 -10.03 -15.62 -24.73
N ASP A 169 -9.04 -15.93 -23.89
CA ASP A 169 -7.70 -16.30 -24.33
C ASP A 169 -7.64 -17.71 -24.96
N ALA A 170 -8.56 -18.60 -24.62
CA ALA A 170 -8.64 -19.94 -25.19
C ALA A 170 -9.34 -19.99 -26.58
N ASP A 171 -10.15 -18.95 -26.89
CA ASP A 171 -10.88 -18.89 -28.18
C ASP A 171 -10.08 -18.13 -29.28
N VAL A 172 -8.95 -17.53 -28.93
CA VAL A 172 -8.07 -16.79 -29.86
C VAL A 172 -6.80 -17.60 -30.23
N ALA A 173 -6.61 -18.80 -29.67
CA ALA A 173 -5.51 -19.73 -29.98
C ALA A 173 -5.98 -20.86 -30.90
#